data_2f0bf1562f37b99b6f41e5988e4edf7b
#
_entry.id   2f0bf1562f37b99b6f41e5988e4edf7b
#
_cell.length_a   1.000
_cell.length_b   1.000
_cell.length_c   1.000
_cell.angle_alpha   90.00
_cell.angle_beta   90.00
_cell.angle_gamma   90.00
#
_symmetry.space_group_name_H-M   'P 1'
#
loop_
_entity.id
_entity.type
_entity.pdbx_description
1 polymer ?
#
loop_
_entity_poly.entity_id
_entity_poly.type
_entity_poly.pdbx_seq_one_letter_code
_entity_poly.pdbx_strand_id
1 'polypeptide(L)'
;MDGTILSSTASAERVWGRWAERHGLDVEKFLPTMHGSRGIDTIRRLNLPGVDAEAEAAEITEDEIRDVEGVVALPGAADFLASLPPNRWTIVTSSPRRLAERRLEAAGLPMPQAIVTAEDVTVGKPDPQCYILGAEKLGFSTRECLVFEDVEAGVKAGAAAGADIMVITAAGHKHSLQGYPEIEHYADATVLIADSGHLSIKL
;
A
#
# COMPACT_ATOMS: atom_id res chain seq x y z
N MET A 1 -1.50 -0.29 1.53
CA MET A 1 -2.94 -0.39 1.18
C MET A 1 -3.17 -1.66 0.38
N ASP A 2 -2.74 -1.65 -0.87
CA ASP A 2 -2.74 -2.82 -1.75
C ASP A 2 -1.83 -3.89 -1.16
N GLY A 3 -2.26 -5.15 -1.13
CA GLY A 3 -1.59 -6.26 -0.44
C GLY A 3 -1.61 -6.21 1.09
N THR A 4 -1.96 -5.06 1.67
CA THR A 4 -1.95 -4.82 3.12
C THR A 4 -3.34 -4.91 3.74
N ILE A 5 -4.35 -4.15 3.25
CA ILE A 5 -5.75 -4.17 3.76
C ILE A 5 -6.74 -4.65 2.70
N LEU A 6 -6.35 -4.62 1.45
CA LEU A 6 -7.12 -5.14 0.32
C LEU A 6 -6.18 -5.85 -0.66
N SER A 7 -6.74 -6.75 -1.47
CA SER A 7 -6.06 -7.33 -2.62
C SER A 7 -6.53 -6.61 -3.88
N SER A 8 -5.57 -6.11 -4.67
CA SER A 8 -5.77 -5.54 -6.00
C SER A 8 -4.92 -6.23 -7.05
N THR A 9 -4.23 -7.32 -6.68
CA THR A 9 -3.23 -8.01 -7.51
C THR A 9 -3.81 -8.39 -8.88
N ALA A 10 -4.96 -9.06 -8.92
CA ALA A 10 -5.55 -9.51 -10.17
C ALA A 10 -5.90 -8.35 -11.14
N SER A 11 -6.44 -7.25 -10.61
CA SER A 11 -6.74 -6.04 -11.39
C SER A 11 -5.44 -5.38 -11.90
N ALA A 12 -4.49 -5.14 -11.01
CA ALA A 12 -3.21 -4.53 -11.36
C ALA A 12 -2.44 -5.36 -12.40
N GLU A 13 -2.35 -6.68 -12.21
CA GLU A 13 -1.67 -7.56 -13.15
C GLU A 13 -2.33 -7.58 -14.54
N ARG A 14 -3.66 -7.50 -14.64
CA ARG A 14 -4.33 -7.37 -15.93
C ARG A 14 -3.99 -6.08 -16.66
N VAL A 15 -3.98 -4.95 -15.93
CA VAL A 15 -3.68 -3.64 -16.54
C VAL A 15 -2.20 -3.55 -16.92
N TRP A 16 -1.31 -3.83 -15.97
CA TRP A 16 0.13 -3.78 -16.20
C TRP A 16 0.62 -4.85 -17.19
N GLY A 17 -0.03 -6.03 -17.23
CA GLY A 17 0.23 -7.07 -18.21
C GLY A 17 -0.01 -6.58 -19.63
N ARG A 18 -1.19 -5.96 -19.90
CA ARG A 18 -1.49 -5.35 -21.21
C ARG A 18 -0.50 -4.26 -21.58
N TRP A 19 -0.12 -3.43 -20.61
CA TRP A 19 0.89 -2.41 -20.82
C TRP A 19 2.26 -3.01 -21.16
N ALA A 20 2.69 -4.04 -20.45
CA ALA A 20 3.96 -4.73 -20.67
C ALA A 20 4.01 -5.40 -22.06
N GLU A 21 2.93 -6.06 -22.47
CA GLU A 21 2.79 -6.66 -23.81
C GLU A 21 2.92 -5.61 -24.90
N ARG A 22 2.25 -4.45 -24.75
CA ARG A 22 2.29 -3.33 -25.71
C ARG A 22 3.72 -2.79 -25.89
N HIS A 23 4.54 -2.85 -24.85
CA HIS A 23 5.94 -2.42 -24.86
C HIS A 23 6.94 -3.56 -25.12
N GLY A 24 6.46 -4.78 -25.47
CA GLY A 24 7.32 -5.92 -25.81
C GLY A 24 8.11 -6.47 -24.63
N LEU A 25 7.65 -6.25 -23.40
CA LEU A 25 8.27 -6.78 -22.18
C LEU A 25 7.85 -8.24 -21.95
N ASP A 26 8.72 -8.99 -21.28
CA ASP A 26 8.38 -10.31 -20.73
C ASP A 26 7.47 -10.11 -19.50
N VAL A 27 6.18 -10.36 -19.68
CA VAL A 27 5.13 -10.11 -18.67
C VAL A 27 5.40 -10.88 -17.37
N GLU A 28 5.78 -12.16 -17.46
CA GLU A 28 6.01 -13.01 -16.29
C GLU A 28 7.20 -12.50 -15.45
N LYS A 29 8.22 -11.94 -16.09
CA LYS A 29 9.35 -11.35 -15.38
C LYS A 29 9.08 -9.94 -14.88
N PHE A 30 8.22 -9.19 -15.57
CA PHE A 30 7.93 -7.80 -15.24
C PHE A 30 6.98 -7.67 -14.05
N LEU A 31 5.83 -8.37 -14.04
CA LEU A 31 4.78 -8.21 -13.04
C LEU A 31 5.28 -8.31 -11.59
N PRO A 32 6.17 -9.24 -11.21
CA PRO A 32 6.68 -9.28 -9.84
C PRO A 32 7.47 -8.04 -9.40
N THR A 33 7.94 -7.22 -10.35
CA THR A 33 8.81 -6.06 -10.08
C THR A 33 8.06 -4.75 -9.86
N MET A 34 6.74 -4.72 -10.12
CA MET A 34 5.96 -3.47 -10.06
C MET A 34 5.33 -3.19 -8.69
N HIS A 35 5.18 -4.22 -7.86
CA HIS A 35 4.46 -4.10 -6.59
C HIS A 35 5.16 -3.16 -5.59
N GLY A 36 4.36 -2.37 -4.86
CA GLY A 36 4.82 -1.48 -3.79
C GLY A 36 5.47 -0.16 -4.24
N SER A 37 5.79 -0.01 -5.54
CA SER A 37 6.37 1.20 -6.12
C SER A 37 5.29 2.13 -6.70
N ARG A 38 5.61 3.43 -6.88
CA ARG A 38 4.76 4.30 -7.69
C ARG A 38 4.85 3.88 -9.16
N GLY A 39 3.73 3.94 -9.88
CA GLY A 39 3.68 3.54 -11.29
C GLY A 39 4.71 4.29 -12.16
N ILE A 40 4.83 5.60 -11.95
CA ILE A 40 5.81 6.43 -12.65
C ILE A 40 7.26 6.00 -12.40
N ASP A 41 7.60 5.60 -11.17
CA ASP A 41 8.94 5.13 -10.83
C ASP A 41 9.24 3.76 -11.46
N THR A 42 8.22 2.90 -11.56
CA THR A 42 8.31 1.62 -12.26
C THR A 42 8.61 1.81 -13.74
N ILE A 43 7.90 2.72 -14.42
CA ILE A 43 8.11 3.02 -15.85
C ILE A 43 9.49 3.65 -16.07
N ARG A 44 9.85 4.66 -15.27
CA ARG A 44 11.16 5.33 -15.37
C ARG A 44 12.33 4.37 -15.19
N ARG A 45 12.21 3.41 -14.25
CA ARG A 45 13.25 2.38 -14.01
C ARG A 45 13.52 1.51 -15.23
N LEU A 46 12.50 1.24 -16.06
CA LEU A 46 12.65 0.45 -17.27
C LEU A 46 13.40 1.17 -18.38
N ASN A 47 13.44 2.51 -18.35
CA ASN A 47 14.15 3.37 -19.31
C ASN A 47 13.86 3.01 -20.77
N LEU A 48 12.61 2.78 -21.11
CA LEU A 48 12.18 2.38 -22.44
C LEU A 48 12.30 3.56 -23.43
N PRO A 49 12.93 3.37 -24.60
CA PRO A 49 13.07 4.44 -25.61
C PRO A 49 11.72 4.95 -26.10
N GLY A 50 11.54 6.27 -26.11
CA GLY A 50 10.35 6.94 -26.66
C GLY A 50 9.11 6.85 -25.76
N VAL A 51 9.23 6.33 -24.54
CA VAL A 51 8.14 6.26 -23.56
C VAL A 51 8.14 7.51 -22.71
N ASP A 52 7.00 8.21 -22.66
CA ASP A 52 6.71 9.29 -21.72
C ASP A 52 6.15 8.68 -20.43
N ALA A 53 6.98 8.62 -19.40
CA ALA A 53 6.62 7.95 -18.15
C ALA A 53 5.43 8.61 -17.42
N GLU A 54 5.26 9.91 -17.54
CA GLU A 54 4.14 10.66 -16.98
C GLU A 54 2.83 10.31 -17.67
N ALA A 55 2.83 10.32 -19.02
CA ALA A 55 1.66 10.02 -19.82
C ALA A 55 1.23 8.55 -19.64
N GLU A 56 2.18 7.62 -19.69
CA GLU A 56 1.90 6.19 -19.51
C GLU A 56 1.41 5.87 -18.09
N ALA A 57 1.99 6.48 -17.06
CA ALA A 57 1.54 6.30 -15.68
C ALA A 57 0.10 6.83 -15.47
N ALA A 58 -0.25 7.93 -16.14
CA ALA A 58 -1.60 8.46 -16.10
C ALA A 58 -2.59 7.53 -16.81
N GLU A 59 -2.25 6.99 -18.00
CA GLU A 59 -3.08 6.03 -18.73
C GLU A 59 -3.31 4.75 -17.90
N ILE A 60 -2.25 4.16 -17.34
CA ILE A 60 -2.33 2.99 -16.47
C ILE A 60 -3.26 3.29 -15.27
N THR A 61 -3.10 4.45 -14.63
CA THR A 61 -3.95 4.84 -13.49
C THR A 61 -5.43 4.89 -13.88
N GLU A 62 -5.77 5.46 -15.04
CA GLU A 62 -7.17 5.49 -15.52
C GLU A 62 -7.69 4.08 -15.84
N ASP A 63 -6.86 3.19 -16.39
CA ASP A 63 -7.23 1.82 -16.65
C ASP A 63 -7.45 1.02 -15.36
N GLU A 64 -6.60 1.20 -14.34
CA GLU A 64 -6.77 0.60 -13.02
C GLU A 64 -8.02 1.13 -12.27
N ILE A 65 -8.39 2.41 -12.47
CA ILE A 65 -9.64 2.97 -11.94
C ILE A 65 -10.88 2.32 -12.57
N ARG A 66 -10.81 1.98 -13.86
CA ARG A 66 -11.90 1.30 -14.59
C ARG A 66 -11.99 -0.19 -14.24
N ASP A 67 -10.84 -0.84 -14.10
CA ASP A 67 -10.73 -2.27 -13.81
C ASP A 67 -10.55 -2.51 -12.30
N VAL A 68 -11.65 -2.67 -11.59
CA VAL A 68 -11.66 -3.03 -10.15
C VAL A 68 -12.17 -4.44 -9.90
N GLU A 69 -12.29 -5.26 -10.93
CA GLU A 69 -12.72 -6.64 -10.79
C GLU A 69 -11.70 -7.44 -9.96
N GLY A 70 -12.16 -8.08 -8.88
CA GLY A 70 -11.32 -8.81 -7.96
C GLY A 70 -10.58 -7.94 -6.93
N VAL A 71 -10.88 -6.63 -6.86
CA VAL A 71 -10.44 -5.79 -5.75
C VAL A 71 -11.34 -6.09 -4.55
N VAL A 72 -10.76 -6.70 -3.49
CA VAL A 72 -11.50 -7.17 -2.31
C VAL A 72 -10.72 -6.85 -1.03
N ALA A 73 -11.43 -6.60 0.07
CA ALA A 73 -10.81 -6.44 1.38
C ALA A 73 -10.14 -7.75 1.82
N LEU A 74 -9.02 -7.66 2.52
CA LEU A 74 -8.45 -8.82 3.23
C LEU A 74 -9.37 -9.25 4.37
N PRO A 75 -9.37 -10.55 4.73
CA PRO A 75 -10.22 -11.04 5.82
C PRO A 75 -10.03 -10.24 7.11
N GLY A 76 -11.13 -9.75 7.70
CA GLY A 76 -11.16 -8.97 8.93
C GLY A 76 -10.72 -7.50 8.79
N ALA A 77 -10.23 -7.04 7.63
CA ALA A 77 -9.70 -5.68 7.50
C ALA A 77 -10.77 -4.59 7.75
N ALA A 78 -12.00 -4.78 7.30
CA ALA A 78 -13.07 -3.81 7.50
C ALA A 78 -13.40 -3.63 8.98
N ASP A 79 -13.57 -4.74 9.72
CA ASP A 79 -13.89 -4.72 11.15
C ASP A 79 -12.72 -4.17 11.97
N PHE A 80 -11.49 -4.55 11.61
CA PHE A 80 -10.28 -4.05 12.24
C PHE A 80 -10.19 -2.52 12.10
N LEU A 81 -10.33 -1.97 10.89
CA LEU A 81 -10.30 -0.53 10.66
C LEU A 81 -11.45 0.20 11.37
N ALA A 82 -12.66 -0.39 11.40
CA ALA A 82 -13.81 0.17 12.11
C ALA A 82 -13.63 0.19 13.63
N SER A 83 -12.81 -0.70 14.19
CA SER A 83 -12.50 -0.74 15.63
C SER A 83 -11.49 0.32 16.08
N LEU A 84 -10.76 0.94 15.14
CA LEU A 84 -9.79 1.99 15.42
C LEU A 84 -10.48 3.35 15.61
N PRO A 85 -10.06 4.19 16.59
CA PRO A 85 -10.51 5.56 16.66
C PRO A 85 -10.18 6.31 15.36
N PRO A 86 -11.10 7.07 14.75
CA PRO A 86 -10.90 7.65 13.41
C PRO A 86 -9.68 8.57 13.25
N ASN A 87 -9.20 9.16 14.34
CA ASN A 87 -8.02 10.04 14.37
C ASN A 87 -6.72 9.30 14.74
N ARG A 88 -6.73 7.97 14.79
CA ARG A 88 -5.59 7.16 15.22
C ARG A 88 -5.05 6.25 14.11
N TRP A 89 -5.56 6.38 12.91
CA TRP A 89 -5.07 5.64 11.76
C TRP A 89 -5.16 6.46 10.46
N THR A 90 -4.30 6.11 9.53
CA THR A 90 -4.25 6.70 8.19
C THR A 90 -3.80 5.64 7.19
N ILE A 91 -4.04 5.90 5.92
CA ILE A 91 -3.52 5.07 4.82
C ILE A 91 -2.34 5.80 4.21
N VAL A 92 -1.25 5.04 3.98
CA VAL A 92 -0.05 5.49 3.27
C VAL A 92 0.15 4.55 2.07
N THR A 93 -0.02 5.06 0.86
CA THR A 93 0.02 4.24 -0.36
C THR A 93 0.89 4.87 -1.45
N SER A 94 1.49 4.03 -2.30
CA SER A 94 2.17 4.44 -3.52
C SER A 94 1.21 4.67 -4.70
N SER A 95 -0.08 4.38 -4.51
CA SER A 95 -1.11 4.63 -5.52
C SER A 95 -1.48 6.12 -5.58
N PRO A 96 -1.83 6.64 -6.77
CA PRO A 96 -2.47 7.94 -6.91
C PRO A 96 -3.79 8.00 -6.13
N ARG A 97 -4.16 9.20 -5.67
CA ARG A 97 -5.33 9.43 -4.80
C ARG A 97 -6.62 8.86 -5.38
N ARG A 98 -6.94 9.18 -6.63
CA ARG A 98 -8.17 8.71 -7.29
C ARG A 98 -8.24 7.18 -7.37
N LEU A 99 -7.11 6.53 -7.61
CA LEU A 99 -7.02 5.08 -7.64
C LEU A 99 -7.18 4.48 -6.24
N ALA A 100 -6.53 5.08 -5.24
CA ALA A 100 -6.66 4.63 -3.85
C ALA A 100 -8.12 4.71 -3.36
N GLU A 101 -8.80 5.83 -3.59
CA GLU A 101 -10.21 6.03 -3.26
C GLU A 101 -11.11 5.01 -3.97
N ARG A 102 -10.88 4.78 -5.27
CA ARG A 102 -11.65 3.81 -6.06
C ARG A 102 -11.47 2.37 -5.58
N ARG A 103 -10.25 1.98 -5.19
CA ARG A 103 -9.98 0.65 -4.64
C ARG A 103 -10.60 0.45 -3.25
N LEU A 104 -10.54 1.45 -2.38
CA LEU A 104 -11.19 1.41 -1.07
C LEU A 104 -12.71 1.27 -1.22
N GLU A 105 -13.33 2.03 -2.12
CA GLU A 105 -14.75 1.92 -2.45
C GLU A 105 -15.10 0.51 -2.94
N ALA A 106 -14.35 -0.01 -3.93
CA ALA A 106 -14.58 -1.34 -4.50
C ALA A 106 -14.44 -2.46 -3.47
N ALA A 107 -13.50 -2.32 -2.52
CA ALA A 107 -13.29 -3.27 -1.44
C ALA A 107 -14.27 -3.09 -0.25
N GLY A 108 -15.14 -2.07 -0.26
CA GLY A 108 -16.04 -1.77 0.85
C GLY A 108 -15.33 -1.35 2.14
N LEU A 109 -14.12 -0.77 2.02
CA LEU A 109 -13.33 -0.33 3.17
C LEU A 109 -13.61 1.14 3.51
N PRO A 110 -13.52 1.52 4.80
CA PRO A 110 -13.74 2.89 5.22
C PRO A 110 -12.64 3.84 4.71
N MET A 111 -13.04 5.05 4.36
CA MET A 111 -12.09 6.13 4.06
C MET A 111 -11.52 6.71 5.37
N PRO A 112 -10.19 6.85 5.50
CA PRO A 112 -9.57 7.51 6.64
C PRO A 112 -9.83 9.02 6.60
N GLN A 113 -9.70 9.70 7.75
CA GLN A 113 -9.74 11.17 7.82
C GLN A 113 -8.59 11.84 7.06
N ALA A 114 -7.45 11.17 7.00
CA ALA A 114 -6.28 11.58 6.23
C ALA A 114 -5.73 10.39 5.45
N ILE A 115 -5.10 10.67 4.31
CA ILE A 115 -4.42 9.68 3.46
C ILE A 115 -3.15 10.33 2.90
N VAL A 116 -2.10 9.54 2.76
CA VAL A 116 -0.88 9.88 2.01
C VAL A 116 -0.82 9.03 0.75
N THR A 117 -0.69 9.69 -0.38
CA THR A 117 -0.74 9.09 -1.73
C THR A 117 0.53 9.41 -2.52
N ALA A 118 0.64 8.89 -3.72
CA ALA A 118 1.79 9.12 -4.60
C ALA A 118 2.09 10.60 -4.84
N GLU A 119 1.06 11.45 -4.85
CA GLU A 119 1.17 12.89 -5.10
C GLU A 119 1.68 13.68 -3.89
N ASP A 120 1.56 13.12 -2.69
CA ASP A 120 1.96 13.82 -1.44
C ASP A 120 3.48 13.73 -1.20
N VAL A 121 4.22 12.90 -1.95
CA VAL A 121 5.65 12.66 -1.73
C VAL A 121 6.49 12.89 -2.99
N THR A 122 7.69 13.40 -2.82
CA THR A 122 8.65 13.60 -3.91
C THR A 122 9.41 12.31 -4.23
N VAL A 123 9.74 11.52 -3.19
CA VAL A 123 10.45 10.25 -3.30
C VAL A 123 9.56 9.12 -2.80
N GLY A 124 9.40 8.07 -3.61
CA GLY A 124 8.63 6.88 -3.26
C GLY A 124 9.40 5.93 -2.34
N LYS A 125 8.68 4.93 -1.78
CA LYS A 125 9.28 3.82 -1.01
C LYS A 125 10.47 3.21 -1.77
N PRO A 126 11.60 2.94 -1.14
CA PRO A 126 11.82 2.77 0.30
C PRO A 126 12.20 4.06 1.07
N ASP A 127 12.06 5.25 0.50
CA ASP A 127 12.26 6.50 1.24
C ASP A 127 11.22 6.64 2.36
N PRO A 128 11.59 7.07 3.58
CA PRO A 128 10.68 7.17 4.72
C PRO A 128 9.66 8.31 4.64
N GLN A 129 9.78 9.22 3.68
CA GLN A 129 8.98 10.46 3.58
C GLN A 129 7.48 10.20 3.75
N CYS A 130 6.96 9.16 3.10
CA CYS A 130 5.52 8.85 3.13
C CYS A 130 5.01 8.49 4.54
N TYR A 131 5.79 7.76 5.34
CA TYR A 131 5.39 7.40 6.70
C TYR A 131 5.59 8.53 7.69
N ILE A 132 6.64 9.34 7.52
CA ILE A 132 6.84 10.57 8.30
C ILE A 132 5.62 11.48 8.11
N LEU A 133 5.22 11.72 6.86
CA LEU A 133 4.04 12.53 6.55
C LEU A 133 2.74 11.92 7.10
N GLY A 134 2.61 10.59 7.05
CA GLY A 134 1.46 9.87 7.63
C GLY A 134 1.33 10.10 9.14
N ALA A 135 2.43 9.98 9.87
CA ALA A 135 2.48 10.23 11.31
C ALA A 135 2.18 11.71 11.64
N GLU A 136 2.75 12.65 10.88
CA GLU A 136 2.48 14.10 11.03
C GLU A 136 0.99 14.42 10.84
N LYS A 137 0.31 13.82 9.83
CA LYS A 137 -1.13 13.99 9.60
C LYS A 137 -1.98 13.49 10.78
N LEU A 138 -1.50 12.52 11.55
CA LEU A 138 -2.13 12.01 12.76
C LEU A 138 -1.74 12.79 14.03
N GLY A 139 -0.73 13.66 13.98
CA GLY A 139 -0.19 14.39 15.12
C GLY A 139 0.71 13.55 16.03
N PHE A 140 1.33 12.49 15.51
CA PHE A 140 2.23 11.59 16.23
C PHE A 140 3.65 11.62 15.68
N SER A 141 4.61 11.20 16.50
CA SER A 141 5.93 10.81 16.03
C SER A 141 5.84 9.43 15.35
N THR A 142 6.63 9.19 14.32
CA THR A 142 6.70 7.86 13.68
C THR A 142 7.07 6.75 14.67
N ARG A 143 7.83 7.05 15.71
CA ARG A 143 8.21 6.09 16.78
C ARG A 143 7.03 5.65 17.67
N GLU A 144 5.92 6.35 17.58
CA GLU A 144 4.66 6.04 18.28
C GLU A 144 3.66 5.32 17.35
N CYS A 145 4.08 5.01 16.12
CA CYS A 145 3.24 4.44 15.08
C CYS A 145 3.63 2.99 14.78
N LEU A 146 2.62 2.18 14.50
CA LEU A 146 2.76 0.85 13.93
C LEU A 146 2.38 0.92 12.44
N VAL A 147 3.28 0.46 11.57
CA VAL A 147 3.07 0.38 10.13
C VAL A 147 2.74 -1.07 9.76
N PHE A 148 1.63 -1.27 9.05
CA PHE A 148 1.30 -2.54 8.42
C PHE A 148 1.75 -2.50 6.96
N GLU A 149 2.49 -3.51 6.54
CA GLU A 149 3.09 -3.58 5.20
C GLU A 149 3.24 -5.01 4.69
N ASP A 150 3.21 -5.18 3.37
CA ASP A 150 3.32 -6.48 2.71
C ASP A 150 4.54 -6.60 1.80
N VAL A 151 5.21 -5.48 1.45
CA VAL A 151 6.36 -5.47 0.54
C VAL A 151 7.62 -4.90 1.17
N GLU A 152 8.78 -5.38 0.70
CA GLU A 152 10.10 -5.01 1.21
C GLU A 152 10.36 -3.50 1.18
N ALA A 153 9.97 -2.83 0.08
CA ALA A 153 10.17 -1.39 -0.05
C ALA A 153 9.40 -0.59 1.02
N GLY A 154 8.19 -1.04 1.37
CA GLY A 154 7.38 -0.42 2.42
C GLY A 154 7.90 -0.70 3.82
N VAL A 155 8.32 -1.94 4.10
CA VAL A 155 8.97 -2.30 5.37
C VAL A 155 10.24 -1.47 5.60
N LYS A 156 11.10 -1.34 4.57
CA LYS A 156 12.31 -0.50 4.64
C LYS A 156 11.97 0.97 4.90
N ALA A 157 10.94 1.50 4.24
CA ALA A 157 10.49 2.88 4.44
C ALA A 157 9.98 3.13 5.87
N GLY A 158 9.14 2.21 6.40
CA GLY A 158 8.63 2.30 7.78
C GLY A 158 9.73 2.19 8.83
N ALA A 159 10.64 1.22 8.66
CA ALA A 159 11.79 1.07 9.55
C ALA A 159 12.73 2.29 9.51
N ALA A 160 13.00 2.85 8.32
CA ALA A 160 13.80 4.07 8.16
C ALA A 160 13.12 5.29 8.79
N ALA A 161 11.78 5.35 8.83
CA ALA A 161 11.02 6.36 9.55
C ALA A 161 11.07 6.17 11.08
N GLY A 162 11.52 5.01 11.56
CA GLY A 162 11.60 4.65 12.98
C GLY A 162 10.30 4.13 13.57
N ALA A 163 9.35 3.71 12.74
CA ALA A 163 8.11 3.10 13.16
C ALA A 163 8.29 1.61 13.51
N ASP A 164 7.40 1.08 14.35
CA ASP A 164 7.24 -0.36 14.48
C ASP A 164 6.57 -0.94 13.23
N ILE A 165 6.86 -2.18 12.90
CA ILE A 165 6.38 -2.85 11.69
C ILE A 165 5.61 -4.12 12.03
N MET A 166 4.47 -4.30 11.38
CA MET A 166 3.73 -5.56 11.28
C MET A 166 3.64 -5.96 9.82
N VAL A 167 4.15 -7.14 9.48
CA VAL A 167 4.13 -7.64 8.11
C VAL A 167 2.82 -8.36 7.83
N ILE A 168 2.20 -8.04 6.68
CA ILE A 168 1.02 -8.75 6.16
C ILE A 168 1.47 -9.74 5.10
N THR A 169 1.16 -11.04 5.30
CA THR A 169 1.67 -12.11 4.45
C THR A 169 0.64 -12.64 3.43
N ALA A 170 -0.59 -12.11 3.41
CA ALA A 170 -1.66 -12.55 2.52
C ALA A 170 -1.29 -12.50 1.03
N ALA A 171 -0.47 -11.54 0.61
CA ALA A 171 0.01 -11.41 -0.77
C ALA A 171 1.12 -12.41 -1.16
N GLY A 172 1.60 -13.25 -0.24
CA GLY A 172 2.58 -14.31 -0.51
C GLY A 172 4.05 -13.85 -0.61
N HIS A 173 4.37 -12.62 -0.33
CA HIS A 173 5.73 -12.05 -0.41
C HIS A 173 6.65 -12.49 0.75
N LYS A 174 6.87 -13.80 0.93
CA LYS A 174 7.49 -14.40 2.13
C LYS A 174 9.02 -14.25 2.29
N HIS A 175 9.76 -13.79 1.29
CA HIS A 175 11.21 -14.09 1.28
C HIS A 175 12.17 -13.01 1.78
N SER A 176 11.72 -11.79 2.06
CA SER A 176 12.63 -10.68 2.42
C SER A 176 12.32 -9.98 3.75
N LEU A 177 11.29 -10.39 4.47
CA LEU A 177 10.74 -9.64 5.60
C LEU A 177 11.02 -10.29 6.97
N GLN A 178 12.08 -11.11 7.06
CA GLN A 178 12.47 -11.79 8.30
C GLN A 178 12.86 -10.79 9.40
N GLY A 179 12.41 -11.08 10.62
CA GLY A 179 12.76 -10.30 11.81
C GLY A 179 11.68 -9.33 12.28
N TYR A 180 10.57 -9.22 11.57
CA TYR A 180 9.39 -8.46 12.01
C TYR A 180 8.25 -9.41 12.40
N PRO A 181 7.38 -9.00 13.34
CA PRO A 181 6.14 -9.73 13.58
C PRO A 181 5.26 -9.74 12.33
N GLU A 182 4.57 -10.85 12.10
CA GLU A 182 3.75 -11.05 10.91
C GLU A 182 2.36 -11.59 11.25
N ILE A 183 1.38 -11.19 10.43
CA ILE A 183 0.04 -11.78 10.40
C ILE A 183 -0.36 -12.02 8.94
N GLU A 184 -1.18 -13.04 8.70
CA GLU A 184 -1.67 -13.29 7.35
C GLU A 184 -2.77 -12.30 6.97
N HIS A 185 -3.71 -12.05 7.89
CA HIS A 185 -4.85 -11.15 7.72
C HIS A 185 -5.34 -10.65 9.09
N TYR A 186 -6.44 -9.91 9.12
CA TYR A 186 -6.93 -9.22 10.34
C TYR A 186 -8.03 -9.98 11.09
N ALA A 187 -8.46 -11.18 10.64
CA ALA A 187 -9.63 -11.86 11.21
C ALA A 187 -9.52 -12.14 12.71
N ASP A 188 -8.30 -12.39 13.21
CA ASP A 188 -8.03 -12.67 14.62
C ASP A 188 -7.41 -11.48 15.35
N ALA A 189 -7.15 -10.36 14.65
CA ALA A 189 -6.54 -9.18 15.23
C ALA A 189 -7.57 -8.34 16.00
N THR A 190 -7.30 -8.05 17.25
CA THR A 190 -8.17 -7.22 18.11
C THR A 190 -7.42 -5.98 18.59
N VAL A 191 -8.05 -4.81 18.44
CA VAL A 191 -7.52 -3.54 18.97
C VAL A 191 -7.91 -3.41 20.45
N LEU A 192 -6.93 -3.19 21.31
CA LEU A 192 -7.12 -2.86 22.71
C LEU A 192 -6.73 -1.40 22.94
N ILE A 193 -7.59 -0.66 23.64
CA ILE A 193 -7.38 0.75 23.98
C ILE A 193 -7.23 0.85 25.49
N ALA A 194 -6.04 1.21 25.94
CA ALA A 194 -5.79 1.44 27.38
C ALA A 194 -6.37 2.80 27.82
N ASP A 195 -6.57 2.98 29.12
CA ASP A 195 -7.05 4.25 29.72
C ASP A 195 -6.13 5.45 29.38
N SER A 196 -4.84 5.19 29.15
CA SER A 196 -3.86 6.18 28.68
C SER A 196 -4.06 6.61 27.22
N GLY A 197 -4.97 5.95 26.48
CA GLY A 197 -5.14 6.12 25.03
C GLY A 197 -4.11 5.35 24.19
N HIS A 198 -3.23 4.55 24.82
CA HIS A 198 -2.33 3.67 24.08
C HIS A 198 -3.10 2.58 23.36
N LEU A 199 -2.77 2.36 22.08
CA LEU A 199 -3.32 1.27 21.27
C LEU A 199 -2.37 0.08 21.28
N SER A 200 -2.91 -1.10 21.47
CA SER A 200 -2.19 -2.36 21.30
C SER A 200 -3.01 -3.34 20.48
N ILE A 201 -2.34 -4.26 19.81
CA ILE A 201 -2.98 -5.27 18.97
C ILE A 201 -2.74 -6.63 19.61
N LYS A 202 -3.83 -7.32 19.88
CA LYS A 202 -3.81 -8.71 20.30
C LYS A 202 -4.07 -9.57 19.05
N LEU A 203 -3.21 -10.54 18.84
CA LEU A 203 -3.29 -11.54 17.79
C LEU A 203 -3.81 -12.87 18.36
#